data_896b896431fdef4cf346b101805eff4b
#
_entry.id   896b896431fdef4cf346b101805eff4b
#
_cell.length_a   1.000
_cell.length_b   1.000
_cell.length_c   1.000
_cell.angle_alpha   90.00
_cell.angle_beta   90.00
_cell.angle_gamma   90.00
#
_symmetry.space_group_name_H-M   'P 1'
#
loop_
_entity.id
_entity.type
_entity.pdbx_description
1 polymer ?
#
loop_
_entity_poly.entity_id
_entity_poly.type
_entity_poly.pdbx_seq_one_letter_code
_entity_poly.pdbx_strand_id
1 'polypeptide(L)'
;MGKKFRLQVVTPDVTFFDGDTDMVILRTTEGEIGILYGHEPLVAPLSIGSMRVRQEDETFKVAACSSGFFTVNNNVVTVVVDSAEWVEEIDLERAIEAKNRAESKIFEGTSKGVDVVRAKIALERAINRIKLRELHK
;
A
#
# COMPACT_ATOMS: atom_id res chain seq x y z
N MET A 1 -16.55 9.62 16.69
CA MET A 1 -16.56 8.86 15.43
C MET A 1 -17.33 9.57 14.36
N GLY A 2 -16.76 9.69 13.18
CA GLY A 2 -17.40 10.31 12.03
C GLY A 2 -18.33 9.34 11.30
N LYS A 3 -19.05 9.88 10.32
CA LYS A 3 -19.84 9.05 9.41
C LYS A 3 -18.90 8.16 8.59
N LYS A 4 -19.40 6.99 8.21
CA LYS A 4 -18.61 6.02 7.45
C LYS A 4 -18.84 6.17 5.96
N PHE A 5 -17.82 5.84 5.21
CA PHE A 5 -17.86 5.71 3.75
C PHE A 5 -17.40 4.31 3.37
N ARG A 6 -17.71 3.91 2.15
CA ARG A 6 -17.28 2.60 1.65
C ARG A 6 -15.86 2.68 1.14
N LEU A 7 -15.03 1.73 1.56
CA LEU A 7 -13.65 1.58 1.08
C LEU A 7 -13.52 0.23 0.39
N GLN A 8 -13.08 0.26 -0.87
CA GLN A 8 -12.77 -0.94 -1.62
C GLN A 8 -11.29 -0.90 -2.01
N VAL A 9 -10.56 -1.95 -1.71
CA VAL A 9 -9.15 -2.09 -2.08
C VAL A 9 -9.00 -3.33 -2.94
N VAL A 10 -8.59 -3.13 -4.19
CA VAL A 10 -8.50 -4.23 -5.16
C VAL A 10 -7.08 -4.35 -5.70
N THR A 11 -6.68 -5.59 -5.94
CA THR A 11 -5.45 -5.94 -6.62
C THR A 11 -5.83 -6.78 -7.86
N PRO A 12 -4.88 -7.07 -8.78
CA PRO A 12 -5.21 -7.91 -9.93
C PRO A 12 -5.76 -9.29 -9.57
N ASP A 13 -5.41 -9.80 -8.40
CA ASP A 13 -5.76 -11.17 -8.01
C ASP A 13 -7.00 -11.25 -7.13
N VAL A 14 -7.21 -10.27 -6.25
CA VAL A 14 -8.27 -10.36 -5.23
C VAL A 14 -8.81 -8.99 -4.86
N THR A 15 -10.01 -8.99 -4.27
CA THR A 15 -10.50 -7.86 -3.49
C THR A 15 -9.86 -7.98 -2.10
N PHE A 16 -8.92 -7.12 -1.81
CA PHE A 16 -8.17 -7.16 -0.57
C PHE A 16 -9.00 -6.69 0.64
N PHE A 17 -9.81 -5.67 0.43
CA PHE A 17 -10.68 -5.11 1.47
C PHE A 17 -11.94 -4.55 0.83
N ASP A 18 -13.09 -4.77 1.45
CA ASP A 18 -14.36 -4.15 1.06
C ASP A 18 -15.19 -3.98 2.32
N GLY A 19 -15.30 -2.75 2.79
CA GLY A 19 -16.02 -2.46 4.02
C GLY A 19 -16.18 -0.97 4.25
N ASP A 20 -16.71 -0.64 5.41
CA ASP A 20 -16.94 0.75 5.79
C ASP A 20 -15.89 1.19 6.81
N THR A 21 -15.46 2.43 6.68
CA THR A 21 -14.58 3.08 7.65
C THR A 21 -14.89 4.56 7.70
N ASP A 22 -14.48 5.23 8.76
CA ASP A 22 -14.63 6.67 8.87
C ASP A 22 -13.34 7.44 8.50
N MET A 23 -12.23 6.74 8.31
CA MET A 23 -10.98 7.35 7.87
C MET A 23 -10.07 6.32 7.20
N VAL A 24 -9.47 6.70 6.09
CA VAL A 24 -8.35 5.96 5.49
C VAL A 24 -7.23 6.95 5.20
N ILE A 25 -5.99 6.54 5.47
CA ILE A 25 -4.80 7.34 5.18
C ILE A 25 -3.99 6.60 4.14
N LEU A 26 -3.74 7.28 3.02
CA LEU A 26 -3.06 6.72 1.86
C LEU A 26 -1.77 7.49 1.59
N ARG A 27 -0.77 6.79 1.05
CA ARG A 27 0.49 7.42 0.65
C ARG A 27 0.44 7.76 -0.83
N THR A 28 0.30 9.05 -1.13
CA THR A 28 0.35 9.54 -2.51
C THR A 28 1.79 9.89 -2.91
N THR A 29 1.99 10.17 -4.19
CA THR A 29 3.30 10.63 -4.69
C THR A 29 3.72 11.97 -4.10
N GLU A 30 2.78 12.72 -3.53
CA GLU A 30 3.04 14.04 -2.91
C GLU A 30 2.98 14.01 -1.38
N GLY A 31 2.83 12.84 -0.79
CA GLY A 31 2.74 12.68 0.66
C GLY A 31 1.47 11.95 1.08
N GLU A 32 1.24 11.90 2.37
CA GLU A 32 0.06 11.22 2.91
C GLU A 32 -1.19 12.08 2.77
N ILE A 33 -2.32 11.41 2.52
CA ILE A 33 -3.63 12.05 2.47
C ILE A 33 -4.59 11.26 3.36
N GLY A 34 -5.33 11.97 4.21
CA GLY A 34 -6.41 11.36 5.00
C GLY A 34 -7.75 11.64 4.34
N ILE A 35 -8.58 10.62 4.19
CA ILE A 35 -9.88 10.72 3.56
C ILE A 35 -10.96 10.43 4.59
N LEU A 36 -11.94 11.34 4.67
CA LEU A 36 -13.08 11.26 5.56
C LEU A 36 -14.37 11.27 4.75
N TYR A 37 -15.48 10.97 5.41
CA TYR A 37 -16.80 11.12 4.79
C TYR A 37 -16.99 12.53 4.23
N GLY A 38 -17.58 12.62 3.05
CA GLY A 38 -17.83 13.92 2.41
C GLY A 38 -16.65 14.49 1.66
N HIS A 39 -15.58 13.74 1.50
CA HIS A 39 -14.42 14.20 0.73
C HIS A 39 -14.81 14.50 -0.71
N GLU A 40 -14.26 15.57 -1.26
CA GLU A 40 -14.51 15.94 -2.66
C GLU A 40 -14.03 14.86 -3.62
N PRO A 41 -14.67 14.72 -4.80
CA PRO A 41 -14.20 13.79 -5.82
C PRO A 41 -12.71 14.02 -6.16
N LEU A 42 -11.97 12.93 -6.22
CA LEU A 42 -10.53 12.98 -6.46
C LEU A 42 -10.06 11.70 -7.13
N VAL A 43 -9.08 11.84 -8.01
CA VAL A 43 -8.30 10.72 -8.55
C VAL A 43 -6.84 11.07 -8.37
N ALA A 44 -6.07 10.20 -7.74
CA ALA A 44 -4.66 10.48 -7.49
C ALA A 44 -3.81 9.21 -7.53
N PRO A 45 -2.53 9.33 -7.93
CA PRO A 45 -1.62 8.20 -7.92
C PRO A 45 -1.12 7.90 -6.50
N LEU A 46 -0.86 6.62 -6.26
CA LEU A 46 -0.30 6.13 -5.01
C LEU A 46 1.14 5.68 -5.22
N SER A 47 1.99 5.98 -4.27
CA SER A 47 3.34 5.46 -4.23
C SER A 47 3.38 4.22 -3.33
N ILE A 48 4.47 3.45 -3.43
CA ILE A 48 4.73 2.34 -2.51
C ILE A 48 4.76 2.92 -1.09
N GLY A 49 3.97 2.35 -0.19
CA GLY A 49 3.89 2.85 1.17
C GLY A 49 2.85 2.12 2.00
N SER A 50 2.33 2.80 3.00
CA SER A 50 1.32 2.25 3.89
C SER A 50 -0.07 2.76 3.54
N MET A 51 -1.06 1.92 3.81
CA MET A 51 -2.46 2.31 3.89
C MET A 51 -2.91 2.02 5.33
N ARG A 52 -3.54 3.01 5.95
CA ARG A 52 -4.06 2.84 7.32
C ARG A 52 -5.57 3.01 7.31
N VAL A 53 -6.28 1.99 7.75
CA VAL A 53 -7.74 1.96 7.79
C VAL A 53 -8.19 2.01 9.25
N ARG A 54 -9.00 3.02 9.60
CA ARG A 54 -9.47 3.15 10.98
C ARG A 54 -10.56 2.13 11.26
N GLN A 55 -10.42 1.43 12.38
CA GLN A 55 -11.34 0.41 12.83
C GLN A 55 -12.36 0.99 13.82
N GLU A 56 -13.36 0.19 14.18
CA GLU A 56 -14.42 0.60 15.10
C GLU A 56 -13.91 1.03 16.48
N ASP A 57 -12.82 0.42 16.94
CA ASP A 57 -12.20 0.76 18.22
C ASP A 57 -11.24 1.96 18.13
N GLU A 58 -11.27 2.67 17.01
CA GLU A 58 -10.43 3.84 16.70
C GLU A 58 -8.95 3.54 16.50
N THR A 59 -8.54 2.28 16.52
CA THR A 59 -7.19 1.89 16.11
C THR A 59 -7.10 1.78 14.60
N PHE A 60 -5.88 1.79 14.08
CA PHE A 60 -5.64 1.63 12.64
C PHE A 60 -5.12 0.25 12.31
N LYS A 61 -5.69 -0.35 11.26
CA LYS A 61 -5.13 -1.54 10.66
C LYS A 61 -4.28 -1.11 9.48
N VAL A 62 -3.04 -1.59 9.42
CA VAL A 62 -2.03 -1.09 8.49
C VAL A 62 -1.72 -2.13 7.44
N ALA A 63 -1.67 -1.72 6.18
CA ALA A 63 -1.28 -2.56 5.06
C ALA A 63 -0.06 -1.97 4.36
N ALA A 64 0.81 -2.85 3.87
CA ALA A 64 1.87 -2.49 2.95
C ALA A 64 1.31 -2.57 1.54
N CYS A 65 1.36 -1.47 0.81
CA CYS A 65 0.82 -1.39 -0.54
C CYS A 65 1.91 -1.04 -1.55
N SER A 66 1.80 -1.60 -2.73
CA SER A 66 2.59 -1.17 -3.88
C SER A 66 1.94 0.05 -4.52
N SER A 67 2.50 0.51 -5.63
CA SER A 67 1.96 1.65 -6.36
C SER A 67 0.63 1.33 -7.04
N GLY A 68 -0.12 2.37 -7.34
CA GLY A 68 -1.40 2.28 -8.01
C GLY A 68 -2.07 3.64 -8.02
N PHE A 69 -3.37 3.67 -7.85
CA PHE A 69 -4.13 4.91 -7.75
C PHE A 69 -5.37 4.70 -6.90
N PHE A 70 -6.02 5.79 -6.53
CA PHE A 70 -7.31 5.72 -5.84
C PHE A 70 -8.26 6.75 -6.42
N THR A 71 -9.54 6.48 -6.25
CA THR A 71 -10.62 7.40 -6.61
C THR A 71 -11.52 7.64 -5.41
N VAL A 72 -12.03 8.85 -5.29
CA VAL A 72 -13.06 9.21 -4.32
C VAL A 72 -14.24 9.78 -5.10
N ASN A 73 -15.42 9.23 -4.88
CA ASN A 73 -16.64 9.72 -5.50
C ASN A 73 -17.86 9.27 -4.70
N ASN A 74 -18.70 10.22 -4.31
CA ASN A 74 -19.96 9.96 -3.59
C ASN A 74 -19.79 9.01 -2.38
N ASN A 75 -18.78 9.27 -1.55
CA ASN A 75 -18.48 8.50 -0.35
C ASN A 75 -18.15 7.03 -0.63
N VAL A 76 -17.57 6.77 -1.80
CA VAL A 76 -16.94 5.50 -2.15
C VAL A 76 -15.49 5.78 -2.50
N VAL A 77 -14.58 5.15 -1.78
CA VAL A 77 -13.15 5.23 -2.05
C VAL A 77 -12.71 3.89 -2.63
N THR A 78 -12.16 3.94 -3.83
CA THR A 78 -11.65 2.73 -4.50
C THR A 78 -10.14 2.85 -4.65
N VAL A 79 -9.41 1.92 -4.06
CA VAL A 79 -7.95 1.84 -4.11
C VAL A 79 -7.58 0.68 -5.02
N VAL A 80 -6.80 0.98 -6.07
CA VAL A 80 -6.33 -0.03 -7.02
C VAL A 80 -4.81 -0.06 -6.95
N VAL A 81 -4.26 -1.16 -6.48
CA VAL A 81 -2.81 -1.33 -6.29
C VAL A 81 -2.37 -2.68 -6.83
N ASP A 82 -1.09 -2.79 -7.21
CA ASP A 82 -0.55 -4.05 -7.71
C ASP A 82 -0.50 -5.13 -6.63
N SER A 83 -0.26 -4.75 -5.40
CA SER A 83 -0.26 -5.68 -4.27
C SER A 83 -0.59 -4.96 -2.98
N ALA A 84 -1.18 -5.69 -2.05
CA ALA A 84 -1.49 -5.21 -0.71
C ALA A 84 -1.38 -6.37 0.26
N GLU A 85 -0.86 -6.09 1.45
CA GLU A 85 -0.68 -7.10 2.48
C GLU A 85 -0.83 -6.44 3.84
N TRP A 86 -1.64 -7.04 4.72
CA TRP A 86 -1.72 -6.54 6.09
C TRP A 86 -0.37 -6.73 6.77
N VAL A 87 0.08 -5.69 7.48
CA VAL A 87 1.40 -5.69 8.10
C VAL A 87 1.57 -6.87 9.08
N GLU A 88 0.52 -7.19 9.82
CA GLU A 88 0.54 -8.31 10.77
C GLU A 88 0.73 -9.68 10.10
N GLU A 89 0.45 -9.78 8.80
CA GLU A 89 0.60 -11.01 8.02
C GLU A 89 1.91 -11.08 7.25
N ILE A 90 2.73 -10.04 7.31
CA ILE A 90 4.01 -10.02 6.60
C ILE A 90 5.00 -11.00 7.26
N ASP A 91 5.51 -11.91 6.45
CA ASP A 91 6.60 -12.80 6.84
C ASP A 91 7.92 -12.03 6.67
N LEU A 92 8.51 -11.65 7.79
CA LEU A 92 9.72 -10.81 7.79
C LEU A 92 10.89 -11.50 7.10
N GLU A 93 11.08 -12.80 7.31
CA GLU A 93 12.17 -13.55 6.69
C GLU A 93 12.05 -13.54 5.17
N ARG A 94 10.83 -13.76 4.65
CA ARG A 94 10.58 -13.73 3.22
C ARG A 94 10.78 -12.35 2.64
N ALA A 95 10.44 -11.31 3.39
CA ALA A 95 10.67 -9.93 2.95
C ALA A 95 12.16 -9.63 2.87
N ILE A 96 12.95 -10.09 3.82
CA ILE A 96 14.41 -9.94 3.82
C ILE A 96 15.02 -10.71 2.66
N GLU A 97 14.58 -11.93 2.40
CA GLU A 97 15.05 -12.70 1.25
C GLU A 97 14.73 -12.00 -0.07
N ALA A 98 13.53 -11.44 -0.20
CA ALA A 98 13.14 -10.69 -1.38
C ALA A 98 14.03 -9.45 -1.58
N LYS A 99 14.35 -8.75 -0.49
CA LYS A 99 15.28 -7.62 -0.52
C LYS A 99 16.65 -8.05 -1.03
N ASN A 100 17.19 -9.13 -0.48
CA ASN A 100 18.51 -9.62 -0.85
C ASN A 100 18.56 -10.06 -2.32
N ARG A 101 17.51 -10.72 -2.81
CA ARG A 101 17.42 -11.10 -4.23
C ARG A 101 17.41 -9.88 -5.14
N ALA A 102 16.64 -8.87 -4.77
CA ALA A 102 16.56 -7.64 -5.56
C ALA A 102 17.88 -6.90 -5.59
N GLU A 103 18.57 -6.80 -4.45
CA GLU A 103 19.90 -6.19 -4.38
C GLU A 103 20.93 -6.93 -5.26
N SER A 104 20.90 -8.27 -5.21
CA SER A 104 21.80 -9.08 -6.06
C SER A 104 21.53 -8.85 -7.55
N LYS A 105 20.26 -8.78 -7.95
CA LYS A 105 19.91 -8.52 -9.36
C LYS A 105 20.35 -7.14 -9.82
N ILE A 106 20.26 -6.14 -8.98
CA ILE A 106 20.72 -4.79 -9.28
C ILE A 106 22.24 -4.81 -9.48
N PHE A 107 22.95 -5.49 -8.60
CA PHE A 107 24.40 -5.59 -8.65
C PHE A 107 24.89 -6.33 -9.89
N GLU A 108 24.23 -7.43 -10.26
CA GLU A 108 24.64 -8.28 -11.40
C GLU A 108 24.14 -7.75 -12.75
N GLY A 109 23.03 -7.03 -12.75
CA GLY A 109 22.23 -6.79 -13.95
C GLY A 109 22.48 -5.49 -14.68
N THR A 110 23.66 -4.87 -14.54
CA THR A 110 23.93 -3.57 -15.17
C THR A 110 23.84 -3.58 -16.69
N SER A 111 23.92 -4.76 -17.31
CA SER A 111 23.84 -4.90 -18.78
C SER A 111 22.41 -5.08 -19.30
N LYS A 112 21.42 -5.27 -18.42
CA LYS A 112 20.03 -5.52 -18.78
C LYS A 112 19.12 -4.50 -18.11
N GLY A 113 18.99 -3.31 -18.70
CA GLY A 113 18.29 -2.18 -18.09
C GLY A 113 16.90 -2.47 -17.58
N VAL A 114 16.11 -3.28 -18.30
CA VAL A 114 14.73 -3.62 -17.89
C VAL A 114 14.71 -4.44 -16.59
N ASP A 115 15.64 -5.38 -16.46
CA ASP A 115 15.75 -6.20 -15.26
C ASP A 115 16.18 -5.38 -14.05
N VAL A 116 17.04 -4.39 -14.27
CA VAL A 116 17.47 -3.47 -13.20
C VAL A 116 16.31 -2.63 -12.69
N VAL A 117 15.46 -2.11 -13.59
CA VAL A 117 14.29 -1.32 -13.20
C VAL A 117 13.32 -2.17 -12.37
N ARG A 118 13.03 -3.39 -12.82
CA ARG A 118 12.17 -4.30 -12.06
C ARG A 118 12.76 -4.65 -10.70
N ALA A 119 14.06 -4.87 -10.64
CA ALA A 119 14.75 -5.18 -9.39
C ALA A 119 14.71 -4.00 -8.42
N LYS A 120 14.81 -2.77 -8.90
CA LYS A 120 14.69 -1.57 -8.06
C LYS A 120 13.29 -1.45 -7.47
N ILE A 121 12.25 -1.71 -8.25
CA ILE A 121 10.87 -1.70 -7.77
C ILE A 121 10.66 -2.80 -6.72
N ALA A 122 11.17 -4.00 -6.99
CA ALA A 122 11.09 -5.12 -6.05
C ALA A 122 11.82 -4.79 -4.74
N LEU A 123 12.95 -4.10 -4.83
CA LEU A 123 13.70 -3.66 -3.66
C LEU A 123 12.90 -2.65 -2.83
N GLU A 124 12.28 -1.66 -3.46
CA GLU A 124 11.45 -0.68 -2.77
C GLU A 124 10.28 -1.35 -2.04
N ARG A 125 9.63 -2.31 -2.69
CA ARG A 125 8.52 -3.08 -2.07
C ARG A 125 9.00 -3.86 -0.86
N ALA A 126 10.14 -4.53 -0.97
CA ALA A 126 10.70 -5.33 0.12
C ALA A 126 11.10 -4.45 1.30
N ILE A 127 11.77 -3.33 1.04
CA ILE A 127 12.15 -2.37 2.08
C ILE A 127 10.90 -1.84 2.80
N ASN A 128 9.86 -1.49 2.04
CA ASN A 128 8.60 -1.01 2.60
C ASN A 128 7.97 -2.05 3.54
N ARG A 129 7.92 -3.31 3.12
CA ARG A 129 7.36 -4.41 3.93
C ARG A 129 8.15 -4.60 5.22
N ILE A 130 9.47 -4.62 5.13
CA ILE A 130 10.35 -4.78 6.29
C ILE A 130 10.14 -3.62 7.27
N LYS A 131 10.19 -2.40 6.77
CA LYS A 131 10.03 -1.20 7.58
C LYS A 131 8.69 -1.19 8.32
N LEU A 132 7.60 -1.45 7.61
CA LEU A 132 6.27 -1.43 8.20
C LEU A 132 6.10 -2.56 9.21
N ARG A 133 6.62 -3.75 8.92
CA ARG A 133 6.54 -4.89 9.85
C ARG A 133 7.29 -4.60 11.15
N GLU A 134 8.44 -3.96 11.06
CA GLU A 134 9.21 -3.60 12.25
C GLU A 134 8.56 -2.48 13.07
N LEU A 135 7.92 -1.51 12.39
CA LEU A 135 7.23 -0.42 13.07
C LEU A 135 5.95 -0.88 13.80
N HIS A 136 5.34 -1.93 13.33
CA HIS A 136 4.03 -2.39 13.83
C HIS A 136 4.08 -3.82 14.41
N LYS A 137 5.15 -4.14 15.08
CA LYS A 137 5.30 -5.43 15.78
C LYS A 137 4.23 -5.67 16.83
#